data_a7b708c81cbc4076a614360f4840dda3
#
_entry.id   a7b708c81cbc4076a614360f4840dda3
#
_cell.length_a   1.000
_cell.length_b   1.000
_cell.length_c   1.000
_cell.angle_alpha   90.00
_cell.angle_beta   90.00
_cell.angle_gamma   90.00
#
_symmetry.space_group_name_H-M   'P 1'
#
loop_
_entity.id
_entity.type
_entity.pdbx_description
1 polymer ?
#
loop_
_entity_poly.entity_id
_entity_poly.type
_entity_poly.pdbx_seq_one_letter_code
_entity_poly.pdbx_strand_id
1 'polypeptide(L)'
;MKPVFTGLALLLFLPSIYCQTDSPFEIPRPVMDQFTLSYPDAENVEWTVQHGKYLANFKNYKKHTSAMLREDGKLLQTETEIKVIALPVEATSYLQEDIKAKKIETASIVENETGEITFKAFTDKDQYWFDGDGQVLYQDDLAVVPKLK
;
A
#
# COMPACT_ATOMS: atom_id res chain seq x y z
N MET A 1 -14.65 -50.15 -61.56
CA MET A 1 -15.17 -49.53 -60.32
C MET A 1 -13.97 -49.03 -59.52
N LYS A 2 -13.78 -47.77 -59.47
CA LYS A 2 -12.63 -47.09 -58.69
C LYS A 2 -13.18 -46.53 -57.42
N PRO A 3 -12.58 -46.81 -56.24
CA PRO A 3 -12.99 -46.16 -55.01
C PRO A 3 -12.36 -44.74 -54.93
N VAL A 4 -13.21 -43.76 -54.66
CA VAL A 4 -12.83 -42.38 -54.38
C VAL A 4 -12.49 -42.29 -52.90
N PHE A 5 -11.21 -42.04 -52.59
CA PHE A 5 -10.75 -41.71 -51.22
C PHE A 5 -11.02 -40.24 -50.94
N THR A 6 -12.02 -39.95 -50.13
CA THR A 6 -12.30 -38.62 -49.64
C THR A 6 -11.41 -38.40 -48.41
N GLY A 7 -10.32 -37.67 -48.58
CA GLY A 7 -9.43 -37.25 -47.46
C GLY A 7 -10.10 -36.16 -46.62
N LEU A 8 -10.49 -36.50 -45.38
CA LEU A 8 -10.95 -35.56 -44.38
C LEU A 8 -9.73 -34.88 -43.71
N ALA A 9 -9.44 -33.64 -44.14
CA ALA A 9 -8.40 -32.82 -43.51
C ALA A 9 -8.92 -32.34 -42.17
N LEU A 10 -8.43 -32.94 -41.06
CA LEU A 10 -8.68 -32.51 -39.69
C LEU A 10 -7.78 -31.31 -39.39
N LEU A 11 -8.33 -30.08 -39.49
CA LEU A 11 -7.66 -28.86 -39.04
C LEU A 11 -7.59 -28.88 -37.50
N LEU A 12 -6.40 -29.18 -36.97
CA LEU A 12 -6.08 -29.00 -35.55
C LEU A 12 -5.96 -27.51 -35.23
N PHE A 13 -7.03 -26.93 -34.71
CA PHE A 13 -6.98 -25.64 -34.06
C PHE A 13 -6.19 -25.80 -32.74
N LEU A 14 -4.92 -25.40 -32.73
CA LEU A 14 -4.16 -25.24 -31.50
C LEU A 14 -4.61 -23.91 -30.86
N PRO A 15 -5.19 -23.93 -29.66
CA PRO A 15 -5.41 -22.68 -28.93
C PRO A 15 -4.04 -22.10 -28.54
N SER A 16 -3.67 -20.97 -29.13
CA SER A 16 -2.53 -20.19 -28.66
C SER A 16 -2.89 -19.70 -27.25
N ILE A 17 -2.35 -20.36 -26.24
CA ILE A 17 -2.37 -19.85 -24.87
C ILE A 17 -1.44 -18.65 -24.88
N TYR A 18 -2.02 -17.45 -25.05
CA TYR A 18 -1.34 -16.21 -24.71
C TYR A 18 -1.16 -16.20 -23.20
N CYS A 19 -0.02 -16.67 -22.74
CA CYS A 19 0.47 -16.37 -21.40
C CYS A 19 0.75 -14.86 -21.40
N GLN A 20 -0.19 -14.06 -20.88
CA GLN A 20 0.12 -12.71 -20.48
C GLN A 20 1.04 -12.84 -19.26
N THR A 21 2.32 -12.82 -19.51
CA THR A 21 3.28 -12.51 -18.47
C THR A 21 3.05 -11.03 -18.15
N ASP A 22 2.33 -10.77 -17.06
CA ASP A 22 2.43 -9.48 -16.40
C ASP A 22 3.94 -9.26 -16.19
N SER A 23 4.52 -8.35 -16.97
CA SER A 23 5.91 -7.98 -16.78
C SER A 23 6.00 -7.45 -15.37
N PRO A 24 6.74 -8.08 -14.44
CA PRO A 24 6.95 -7.50 -13.14
C PRO A 24 7.53 -6.11 -13.40
N PHE A 25 6.86 -5.05 -12.88
CA PHE A 25 7.37 -3.70 -13.03
C PHE A 25 8.78 -3.66 -12.43
N GLU A 26 9.70 -3.05 -13.17
CA GLU A 26 11.08 -2.92 -12.74
C GLU A 26 11.17 -1.73 -11.78
N ILE A 27 11.74 -1.96 -10.60
CA ILE A 27 11.97 -0.90 -9.63
C ILE A 27 13.25 -0.16 -10.01
N PRO A 28 13.22 1.17 -10.21
CA PRO A 28 14.39 1.94 -10.56
C PRO A 28 15.50 1.80 -9.52
N ARG A 29 16.73 1.77 -10.01
CA ARG A 29 17.90 1.61 -9.16
C ARG A 29 18.00 2.66 -8.05
N PRO A 30 17.73 3.97 -8.29
CA PRO A 30 17.74 4.97 -7.21
C PRO A 30 16.73 4.67 -6.09
N VAL A 31 15.57 4.08 -6.44
CA VAL A 31 14.55 3.68 -5.46
C VAL A 31 15.05 2.53 -4.59
N MET A 32 15.64 1.50 -5.22
CA MET A 32 16.19 0.34 -4.49
C MET A 32 17.37 0.73 -3.61
N ASP A 33 18.29 1.57 -4.12
CA ASP A 33 19.46 2.02 -3.38
C ASP A 33 19.02 2.82 -2.12
N GLN A 34 18.10 3.76 -2.30
CA GLN A 34 17.58 4.57 -1.18
C GLN A 34 16.81 3.71 -0.17
N PHE A 35 15.96 2.79 -0.65
CA PHE A 35 15.21 1.90 0.22
C PHE A 35 16.15 1.05 1.08
N THR A 36 17.15 0.41 0.46
CA THR A 36 18.11 -0.43 1.17
C THR A 36 18.94 0.36 2.19
N LEU A 37 19.28 1.61 1.84
CA LEU A 37 19.99 2.52 2.75
C LEU A 37 19.14 2.90 3.97
N SER A 38 17.84 3.18 3.75
CA SER A 38 16.93 3.62 4.81
C SER A 38 16.45 2.47 5.68
N TYR A 39 16.31 1.26 5.11
CA TYR A 39 15.72 0.11 5.78
C TYR A 39 16.57 -1.17 5.58
N PRO A 40 17.80 -1.21 6.10
CA PRO A 40 18.70 -2.34 5.90
C PRO A 40 18.19 -3.66 6.50
N ASP A 41 17.32 -3.59 7.50
CA ASP A 41 16.73 -4.74 8.19
C ASP A 41 15.29 -5.05 7.75
N ALA A 42 14.87 -4.54 6.56
CA ALA A 42 13.52 -4.78 6.03
C ALA A 42 13.33 -6.26 5.68
N GLU A 43 12.24 -6.83 6.17
CA GLU A 43 11.83 -8.21 5.90
C GLU A 43 10.52 -8.23 5.10
N ASN A 44 10.33 -9.26 4.25
CA ASN A 44 9.09 -9.50 3.50
C ASN A 44 8.65 -8.28 2.66
N VAL A 45 9.57 -7.73 1.89
CA VAL A 45 9.33 -6.52 1.09
C VAL A 45 8.47 -6.84 -0.12
N GLU A 46 7.32 -6.17 -0.21
CA GLU A 46 6.41 -6.22 -1.35
C GLU A 46 6.30 -4.84 -1.98
N TRP A 47 6.51 -4.78 -3.30
CA TRP A 47 6.47 -3.52 -4.03
C TRP A 47 5.19 -3.38 -4.85
N THR A 48 4.65 -2.16 -4.87
CA THR A 48 3.56 -1.75 -5.76
C THR A 48 3.87 -0.38 -6.36
N VAL A 49 3.29 -0.09 -7.53
CA VAL A 49 3.39 1.23 -8.16
C VAL A 49 2.03 1.91 -8.10
N GLN A 50 1.98 3.09 -7.52
CA GLN A 50 0.78 3.89 -7.39
C GLN A 50 1.03 5.31 -7.91
N HIS A 51 0.34 5.71 -8.98
CA HIS A 51 0.46 7.05 -9.57
C HIS A 51 1.91 7.48 -9.86
N GLY A 52 2.74 6.56 -10.38
CA GLY A 52 4.15 6.83 -10.68
C GLY A 52 5.07 6.93 -9.45
N LYS A 53 4.58 6.51 -8.29
CA LYS A 53 5.38 6.38 -7.06
C LYS A 53 5.52 4.91 -6.70
N TYR A 54 6.62 4.55 -6.06
CA TYR A 54 6.97 3.21 -5.62
C TYR A 54 6.64 3.06 -4.14
N LEU A 55 5.75 2.14 -3.83
CA LEU A 55 5.34 1.83 -2.46
C LEU A 55 5.91 0.47 -2.08
N ALA A 56 6.78 0.45 -1.07
CA ALA A 56 7.26 -0.76 -0.41
C ALA A 56 6.43 -1.03 0.84
N ASN A 57 5.88 -2.23 0.97
CA ASN A 57 5.29 -2.73 2.20
C ASN A 57 6.22 -3.79 2.77
N PHE A 58 6.59 -3.69 4.03
CA PHE A 58 7.59 -4.55 4.64
C PHE A 58 7.44 -4.62 6.17
N LYS A 59 8.20 -5.51 6.80
CA LYS A 59 8.38 -5.50 8.25
C LYS A 59 9.70 -4.86 8.59
N ASN A 60 9.67 -3.85 9.47
CA ASN A 60 10.84 -3.22 10.03
C ASN A 60 10.78 -3.36 11.56
N TYR A 61 11.77 -4.05 12.15
CA TYR A 61 11.76 -4.38 13.58
C TYR A 61 10.43 -5.00 14.07
N LYS A 62 9.89 -5.95 13.29
CA LYS A 62 8.60 -6.65 13.53
C LYS A 62 7.34 -5.78 13.44
N LYS A 63 7.45 -4.51 13.03
CA LYS A 63 6.32 -3.62 12.77
C LYS A 63 6.01 -3.60 11.29
N HIS A 64 4.73 -3.57 10.94
CA HIS A 64 4.33 -3.29 9.57
C HIS A 64 4.67 -1.84 9.24
N THR A 65 5.39 -1.68 8.16
CA THR A 65 5.88 -0.38 7.70
C THR A 65 5.66 -0.28 6.19
N SER A 66 5.29 0.88 5.71
CA SER A 66 5.30 1.19 4.29
C SER A 66 6.13 2.44 4.02
N ALA A 67 6.82 2.44 2.88
CA ALA A 67 7.62 3.56 2.43
C ALA A 67 7.24 3.91 1.00
N MET A 68 6.92 5.18 0.76
CA MET A 68 6.60 5.69 -0.56
C MET A 68 7.77 6.49 -1.10
N LEU A 69 8.28 6.10 -2.26
CA LEU A 69 9.42 6.73 -2.91
C LEU A 69 9.05 7.24 -4.30
N ARG A 70 9.70 8.31 -4.70
CA ARG A 70 9.67 8.81 -6.08
C ARG A 70 10.70 8.05 -6.93
N GLU A 71 10.56 8.10 -8.25
CA GLU A 71 11.42 7.42 -9.22
C GLU A 71 12.91 7.76 -9.06
N ASP A 72 13.24 8.98 -8.61
CA ASP A 72 14.61 9.42 -8.35
C ASP A 72 15.18 8.94 -7.01
N GLY A 73 14.43 8.10 -6.28
CA GLY A 73 14.78 7.56 -4.98
C GLY A 73 14.38 8.44 -3.81
N LYS A 74 13.80 9.63 -4.02
CA LYS A 74 13.39 10.47 -2.89
C LYS A 74 12.31 9.80 -2.06
N LEU A 75 12.56 9.59 -0.77
CA LEU A 75 11.57 9.12 0.20
C LEU A 75 10.55 10.24 0.46
N LEU A 76 9.29 9.97 0.17
CA LEU A 76 8.19 10.94 0.28
C LEU A 76 7.43 10.78 1.59
N GLN A 77 7.26 9.55 2.03
CA GLN A 77 6.45 9.23 3.20
C GLN A 77 6.84 7.87 3.76
N THR A 78 6.82 7.75 5.07
CA THR A 78 6.88 6.47 5.79
C THR A 78 5.64 6.35 6.67
N GLU A 79 4.98 5.21 6.62
CA GLU A 79 3.90 4.85 7.55
C GLU A 79 4.33 3.63 8.35
N THR A 80 4.23 3.71 9.68
CA THR A 80 4.60 2.61 10.58
C THR A 80 3.45 2.32 11.53
N GLU A 81 3.05 1.05 11.60
CA GLU A 81 2.05 0.59 12.56
C GLU A 81 2.52 0.81 14.00
N ILE A 82 1.64 1.36 14.82
CA ILE A 82 1.85 1.59 16.25
C ILE A 82 0.76 0.90 17.06
N LYS A 83 1.02 0.70 18.35
CA LYS A 83 -0.05 0.27 19.26
C LYS A 83 -1.07 1.40 19.42
N VAL A 84 -2.36 1.07 19.48
CA VAL A 84 -3.44 2.06 19.68
C VAL A 84 -3.19 2.96 20.89
N ILE A 85 -2.62 2.42 21.96
CA ILE A 85 -2.27 3.20 23.17
C ILE A 85 -1.16 4.24 22.92
N ALA A 86 -0.47 4.19 21.79
CA ALA A 86 0.55 5.17 21.42
C ALA A 86 -0.02 6.35 20.61
N LEU A 87 -1.32 6.36 20.32
CA LEU A 87 -1.99 7.54 19.78
C LEU A 87 -1.97 8.68 20.80
N PRO A 88 -1.95 9.95 20.35
CA PRO A 88 -2.18 11.10 21.21
C PRO A 88 -3.49 10.96 22.00
N VAL A 89 -3.49 11.47 23.22
CA VAL A 89 -4.66 11.40 24.11
C VAL A 89 -5.87 12.07 23.48
N GLU A 90 -5.68 13.22 22.83
CA GLU A 90 -6.71 13.99 22.16
C GLU A 90 -7.35 13.18 21.03
N ALA A 91 -6.55 12.48 20.21
CA ALA A 91 -7.05 11.59 19.15
C ALA A 91 -7.88 10.43 19.73
N THR A 92 -7.39 9.82 20.83
CA THR A 92 -8.09 8.73 21.48
C THR A 92 -9.42 9.20 22.08
N SER A 93 -9.42 10.35 22.77
CA SER A 93 -10.63 10.96 23.34
C SER A 93 -11.66 11.27 22.27
N TYR A 94 -11.24 11.92 21.17
CA TYR A 94 -12.12 12.20 20.04
C TYR A 94 -12.78 10.93 19.49
N LEU A 95 -12.01 9.86 19.26
CA LEU A 95 -12.55 8.61 18.72
C LEU A 95 -13.53 7.93 19.69
N GLN A 96 -13.30 8.03 21.00
CA GLN A 96 -14.13 7.37 22.00
C GLN A 96 -15.35 8.21 22.40
N GLU A 97 -15.20 9.51 22.58
CA GLU A 97 -16.22 10.39 23.15
C GLU A 97 -17.09 11.05 22.08
N ASP A 98 -16.49 11.59 21.00
CA ASP A 98 -17.23 12.30 19.94
C ASP A 98 -17.76 11.32 18.89
N ILE A 99 -16.88 10.46 18.35
CA ILE A 99 -17.25 9.47 17.32
C ILE A 99 -17.95 8.26 17.92
N LYS A 100 -17.70 7.94 19.19
CA LYS A 100 -18.20 6.73 19.86
C LYS A 100 -17.83 5.47 19.09
N ALA A 101 -16.59 5.41 18.62
CA ALA A 101 -16.06 4.25 17.94
C ALA A 101 -16.12 3.04 18.88
N LYS A 102 -16.68 1.94 18.40
CA LYS A 102 -16.77 0.70 19.18
C LYS A 102 -15.39 0.10 19.43
N LYS A 103 -14.50 0.28 18.46
CA LYS A 103 -13.13 -0.23 18.48
C LYS A 103 -12.24 0.59 17.56
N ILE A 104 -11.04 0.89 18.01
CA ILE A 104 -9.94 1.33 17.17
C ILE A 104 -9.18 0.06 16.79
N GLU A 105 -9.19 -0.29 15.51
CA GLU A 105 -8.64 -1.56 15.04
C GLU A 105 -7.14 -1.49 14.88
N THR A 106 -6.66 -0.46 14.17
CA THR A 106 -5.23 -0.23 13.97
C THR A 106 -4.92 1.25 14.07
N ALA A 107 -3.67 1.55 14.34
CA ALA A 107 -3.13 2.90 14.35
C ALA A 107 -1.75 2.92 13.69
N SER A 108 -1.43 4.02 13.02
CA SER A 108 -0.14 4.25 12.38
C SER A 108 0.36 5.66 12.65
N ILE A 109 1.67 5.79 12.69
CA ILE A 109 2.36 7.08 12.59
C ILE A 109 2.82 7.26 11.15
N VAL A 110 2.60 8.43 10.60
CA VAL A 110 2.96 8.79 9.23
C VAL A 110 3.90 9.98 9.29
N GLU A 111 5.08 9.82 8.72
CA GLU A 111 6.09 10.87 8.59
C GLU A 111 6.25 11.21 7.10
N ASN A 112 6.13 12.48 6.74
CA ASN A 112 6.32 12.95 5.38
C ASN A 112 7.77 13.37 5.10
N GLU A 113 8.06 13.78 3.86
CA GLU A 113 9.39 14.17 3.39
C GLU A 113 9.99 15.39 4.11
N THR A 114 9.19 16.15 4.83
CA THR A 114 9.61 17.33 5.62
C THR A 114 9.82 17.00 7.09
N GLY A 115 9.56 15.74 7.51
CA GLY A 115 9.62 15.30 8.90
C GLY A 115 8.37 15.66 9.72
N GLU A 116 7.30 16.11 9.05
CA GLU A 116 6.02 16.33 9.72
C GLU A 116 5.38 15.00 10.08
N ILE A 117 4.89 14.90 11.31
CA ILE A 117 4.26 13.70 11.87
C ILE A 117 2.75 13.90 11.89
N THR A 118 2.05 12.90 11.37
CA THR A 118 0.60 12.73 11.52
C THR A 118 0.29 11.35 12.05
N PHE A 119 -0.88 11.18 12.65
CA PHE A 119 -1.36 9.88 13.09
C PHE A 119 -2.56 9.46 12.27
N LYS A 120 -2.67 8.15 12.05
CA LYS A 120 -3.80 7.55 11.35
C LYS A 120 -4.40 6.46 12.22
N ALA A 121 -5.71 6.45 12.35
CA ALA A 121 -6.43 5.43 13.09
C ALA A 121 -7.57 4.87 12.23
N PHE A 122 -7.71 3.55 12.24
CA PHE A 122 -8.80 2.84 11.60
C PHE A 122 -9.78 2.37 12.68
N THR A 123 -11.05 2.61 12.42
CA THR A 123 -12.15 2.08 13.21
C THR A 123 -12.89 1.00 12.39
N ASP A 124 -14.01 0.52 12.91
CA ASP A 124 -14.86 -0.47 12.24
C ASP A 124 -15.50 0.04 10.92
N LYS A 125 -15.51 1.35 10.68
CA LYS A 125 -16.13 1.97 9.49
C LYS A 125 -15.24 2.94 8.78
N ASP A 126 -14.53 3.78 9.52
CA ASP A 126 -13.89 4.99 9.02
C ASP A 126 -12.39 5.02 9.36
N GLN A 127 -11.68 5.81 8.59
CA GLN A 127 -10.29 6.16 8.82
C GLN A 127 -10.21 7.63 9.22
N TYR A 128 -9.44 7.92 10.26
CA TYR A 128 -9.24 9.26 10.80
C TYR A 128 -7.77 9.64 10.77
N TRP A 129 -7.53 10.89 10.44
CA TRP A 129 -6.19 11.48 10.44
C TRP A 129 -6.11 12.58 11.48
N PHE A 130 -5.00 12.62 12.19
CA PHE A 130 -4.74 13.56 13.26
C PHE A 130 -3.36 14.20 13.03
N ASP A 131 -3.20 15.45 13.47
CA ASP A 131 -1.89 16.09 13.54
C ASP A 131 -1.05 15.52 14.69
N GLY A 132 0.16 16.08 14.87
CA GLY A 132 1.09 15.66 15.93
C GLY A 132 0.55 15.84 17.34
N ASP A 133 -0.40 16.75 17.54
CA ASP A 133 -1.04 17.04 18.83
C ASP A 133 -2.34 16.24 19.02
N GLY A 134 -2.75 15.45 18.03
CA GLY A 134 -3.95 14.63 18.09
C GLY A 134 -5.24 15.33 17.66
N GLN A 135 -5.13 16.54 17.05
CA GLN A 135 -6.31 17.22 16.51
C GLN A 135 -6.70 16.61 15.18
N VAL A 136 -8.00 16.46 14.94
CA VAL A 136 -8.54 15.87 13.71
C VAL A 136 -8.18 16.74 12.51
N LEU A 137 -7.54 16.16 11.51
CA LEU A 137 -7.27 16.78 10.23
C LEU A 137 -8.40 16.50 9.24
N TYR A 138 -8.76 15.23 9.07
CA TYR A 138 -9.86 14.80 8.21
C TYR A 138 -10.28 13.37 8.54
N GLN A 139 -11.44 12.99 8.01
CA GLN A 139 -12.03 11.65 8.08
C GLN A 139 -12.24 11.15 6.67
N ASP A 140 -11.85 9.92 6.40
CA ASP A 140 -12.13 9.22 5.14
C ASP A 140 -13.03 8.03 5.40
N ASP A 141 -14.17 7.95 4.71
CA ASP A 141 -14.99 6.74 4.68
C ASP A 141 -14.20 5.60 4.02
N LEU A 142 -14.10 4.46 4.69
CA LEU A 142 -13.42 3.27 4.14
C LEU A 142 -14.04 2.76 2.83
N ALA A 143 -15.27 3.20 2.52
CA ALA A 143 -15.96 2.91 1.26
C ALA A 143 -15.46 3.76 0.08
N VAL A 144 -14.71 4.84 0.33
CA VAL A 144 -14.21 5.75 -0.70
C VAL A 144 -12.70 5.61 -0.77
N VAL A 145 -12.21 4.82 -1.72
CA VAL A 145 -10.79 4.86 -2.08
C VAL A 145 -10.47 6.28 -2.52
N PRO A 146 -9.56 7.02 -1.85
CA PRO A 146 -9.27 8.40 -2.23
C PRO A 146 -8.77 8.42 -3.66
N LYS A 147 -9.53 9.05 -4.55
CA LYS A 147 -9.01 9.46 -5.86
C LYS A 147 -8.07 10.61 -5.58
N LEU A 148 -6.81 10.33 -5.37
CA LEU A 148 -5.76 11.34 -5.35
C LEU A 148 -5.79 12.09 -6.69
N LYS A 149 -6.11 13.38 -6.64
CA LYS A 149 -6.05 14.30 -7.79
C LYS A 149 -4.60 14.59 -8.15
#